data_82c6a1ae73047904161eff7c2a563dfc
#
_entry.id   82c6a1ae73047904161eff7c2a563dfc
#
_cell.length_a   1.000
_cell.length_b   1.000
_cell.length_c   1.000
_cell.angle_alpha   90.00
_cell.angle_beta   90.00
_cell.angle_gamma   90.00
#
_symmetry.space_group_name_H-M   'P 1'
#
loop_
_entity.id
_entity.type
_entity.pdbx_description
1 polymer ?
#
loop_
_entity_poly.entity_id
_entity_poly.type
_entity_poly.pdbx_seq_one_letter_code
_entity_poly.pdbx_strand_id
1 'polypeptide(L)'
;MRLKSIKIKNFRKLNDVVINLGDATFLIGANNAGKSSTLDVIEYLVTDKKLDYACRSKYIGDDGEELTCTEDIIIEGCFDEVDATIVNQRGFNVSRLSSYTNKEGKIKYSFNYRVRLTSDGKNRREIQMHQQKLKTEFEGCKKWQEFIDKGADASLFCEIKDLEHSLSAKDKKELEDRYPALFNVEESNEWFENPGGIPGNVLSKLPRFLKIKADVLAEEMDASKSGTLHDLLSYMFDDVRTNSEHYKKASEELQKLSEEMNPNDSNGAFGKLMRDLNKIVDDVFPKATINIDTNLTKAETLKPIFGVTMSSNVTTDVSHQGTGLIRSAVFALLRFDKQRREQNADIDDRGLIIAFEEPELFLHPNAAENMRRVIYELADTNSQIIATTHSPYMIDLSQKPKQVLNSYTLGENDFAKVVAFNLSDAFLKIQADDKVRVKMIQKIDDYVARAFFAQKVIIVEGDTEDIVFKQTIEVMPEDVKKIVSSKYQIIKATGKATMISFVKYLKALNVDLFVVHDEDAGTAGAAVMNEPILEALDNDPSKRLMMHNCVEDELGYEAPDSDKPYKAYKHVKNWMSWDDVPANWKNKMKVVFSEFAHKL
;
A
#
# COMPACT_ATOMS: atom_id res chain seq x y z
N MET A 1 5.86 7.74 -11.26
CA MET A 1 6.55 6.95 -10.19
C MET A 1 5.53 6.18 -9.38
N ARG A 2 5.78 4.91 -9.09
CA ARG A 2 4.88 4.03 -8.31
C ARG A 2 5.64 3.29 -7.23
N LEU A 3 5.05 3.15 -6.05
CA LEU A 3 5.55 2.30 -4.99
C LEU A 3 5.05 0.87 -5.23
N LYS A 4 5.96 -0.06 -5.56
CA LYS A 4 5.64 -1.42 -5.99
C LYS A 4 5.55 -2.41 -4.84
N SER A 5 6.46 -2.28 -3.88
CA SER A 5 6.48 -3.12 -2.69
C SER A 5 7.17 -2.42 -1.52
N ILE A 6 6.88 -2.89 -0.33
CA ILE A 6 7.52 -2.42 0.90
C ILE A 6 7.98 -3.63 1.70
N LYS A 7 9.26 -3.65 2.07
CA LYS A 7 9.81 -4.59 3.03
C LYS A 7 9.94 -3.91 4.39
N ILE A 8 9.43 -4.56 5.42
CA ILE A 8 9.35 -3.99 6.77
C ILE A 8 10.00 -4.95 7.76
N LYS A 9 10.89 -4.42 8.60
CA LYS A 9 11.49 -5.17 9.70
C LYS A 9 11.34 -4.42 11.01
N ASN A 10 11.00 -5.15 12.06
CA ASN A 10 11.01 -4.70 13.47
C ASN A 10 10.10 -3.48 13.75
N PHE A 11 9.00 -3.32 12.99
CA PHE A 11 8.03 -2.23 13.18
C PHE A 11 6.72 -2.75 13.77
N ARG A 12 6.44 -2.49 15.04
CA ARG A 12 5.25 -2.95 15.76
C ARG A 12 5.02 -4.47 15.55
N LYS A 13 3.85 -4.87 15.01
CA LYS A 13 3.57 -6.28 14.64
C LYS A 13 4.17 -6.71 13.31
N LEU A 14 4.71 -5.79 12.52
CA LEU A 14 5.32 -6.05 11.22
C LEU A 14 6.82 -6.34 11.41
N ASN A 15 7.14 -7.57 11.80
CA ASN A 15 8.50 -7.94 12.21
C ASN A 15 9.42 -8.27 11.02
N ASP A 16 8.96 -9.09 10.07
CA ASP A 16 9.65 -9.33 8.78
C ASP A 16 8.59 -9.66 7.73
N VAL A 17 8.08 -8.64 7.04
CA VAL A 17 7.00 -8.77 6.08
C VAL A 17 7.29 -8.01 4.80
N VAL A 18 6.72 -8.49 3.70
CA VAL A 18 6.71 -7.81 2.40
C VAL A 18 5.27 -7.53 2.00
N ILE A 19 4.99 -6.28 1.69
CA ILE A 19 3.69 -5.81 1.21
C ILE A 19 3.82 -5.50 -0.27
N ASN A 20 3.03 -6.14 -1.11
CA ASN A 20 2.97 -5.86 -2.53
C ASN A 20 1.87 -4.83 -2.83
N LEU A 21 2.16 -3.91 -3.72
CA LEU A 21 1.28 -2.81 -4.05
C LEU A 21 0.94 -2.80 -5.54
N GLY A 22 -0.31 -2.43 -5.84
CA GLY A 22 -0.83 -2.22 -7.19
C GLY A 22 -1.35 -0.79 -7.34
N ASP A 23 -2.22 -0.59 -8.32
CA ASP A 23 -2.97 0.65 -8.49
C ASP A 23 -4.04 0.77 -7.40
N ALA A 24 -4.75 -0.35 -7.15
CA ALA A 24 -5.64 -0.52 -6.01
C ALA A 24 -5.12 -1.68 -5.14
N THR A 25 -4.76 -1.37 -3.90
CA THR A 25 -4.27 -2.35 -2.93
C THR A 25 -5.22 -2.43 -1.75
N PHE A 26 -5.62 -3.65 -1.40
CA PHE A 26 -6.45 -3.88 -0.21
C PHE A 26 -5.67 -4.68 0.83
N LEU A 27 -5.71 -4.20 2.06
CA LEU A 27 -5.13 -4.84 3.24
C LEU A 27 -6.28 -5.48 4.02
N ILE A 28 -6.34 -6.81 4.04
CA ILE A 28 -7.43 -7.58 4.62
C ILE A 28 -6.91 -8.49 5.74
N GLY A 29 -7.79 -8.99 6.57
CA GLY A 29 -7.44 -9.93 7.65
C GLY A 29 -7.95 -9.50 9.02
N ALA A 30 -7.52 -10.20 10.06
CA ALA A 30 -7.99 -10.02 11.43
C ALA A 30 -7.72 -8.62 11.99
N ASN A 31 -8.51 -8.23 13.01
CA ASN A 31 -8.25 -7.02 13.78
C ASN A 31 -6.89 -7.13 14.47
N ASN A 32 -6.23 -5.99 14.61
CA ASN A 32 -4.92 -5.88 15.27
C ASN A 32 -3.80 -6.72 14.61
N ALA A 33 -3.96 -7.13 13.33
CA ALA A 33 -2.94 -7.88 12.59
C ALA A 33 -1.90 -7.00 11.86
N GLY A 34 -1.94 -5.67 12.04
CA GLY A 34 -0.94 -4.75 11.47
C GLY A 34 -1.37 -3.99 10.21
N LYS A 35 -2.64 -4.10 9.76
CA LYS A 35 -3.15 -3.40 8.57
C LYS A 35 -2.95 -1.88 8.64
N SER A 36 -3.47 -1.21 9.69
CA SER A 36 -3.29 0.24 9.87
C SER A 36 -1.83 0.62 10.10
N SER A 37 -1.04 -0.26 10.76
CA SER A 37 0.40 -0.06 10.90
C SER A 37 1.12 -0.01 9.55
N THR A 38 0.63 -0.73 8.54
CA THR A 38 1.18 -0.65 7.17
C THR A 38 0.92 0.71 6.53
N LEU A 39 -0.23 1.35 6.78
CA LEU A 39 -0.49 2.71 6.31
C LEU A 39 0.47 3.72 6.97
N ASP A 40 0.72 3.55 8.28
CA ASP A 40 1.73 4.37 8.99
C ASP A 40 3.14 4.17 8.41
N VAL A 41 3.51 2.92 8.09
CA VAL A 41 4.80 2.60 7.45
C VAL A 41 4.98 3.37 6.13
N ILE A 42 3.93 3.43 5.31
CA ILE A 42 3.98 4.18 4.05
C ILE A 42 4.16 5.67 4.32
N GLU A 43 3.45 6.21 5.31
CA GLU A 43 3.61 7.59 5.73
C GLU A 43 5.07 7.89 6.15
N TYR A 44 5.67 7.06 7.01
CA TYR A 44 7.08 7.21 7.40
C TYR A 44 8.05 7.14 6.22
N LEU A 45 7.75 6.30 5.22
CA LEU A 45 8.60 6.12 4.05
C LEU A 45 8.63 7.36 3.15
N VAL A 46 7.46 7.94 2.86
CA VAL A 46 7.31 8.98 1.82
C VAL A 46 7.15 10.40 2.37
N THR A 47 7.12 10.59 3.71
CA THR A 47 7.09 11.90 4.37
C THR A 47 8.33 12.12 5.23
N ASP A 48 8.48 13.30 5.82
CA ASP A 48 9.58 13.65 6.73
C ASP A 48 9.37 13.18 8.18
N LYS A 49 8.28 12.45 8.44
CA LYS A 49 7.96 11.88 9.76
C LYS A 49 9.09 10.99 10.26
N LYS A 50 9.46 11.14 11.51
CA LYS A 50 10.57 10.39 12.12
C LYS A 50 10.06 9.20 12.91
N LEU A 51 10.74 8.06 12.77
CA LEU A 51 10.52 6.89 13.62
C LEU A 51 10.99 7.18 15.04
N ASP A 52 10.30 6.62 16.02
CA ASP A 52 10.67 6.68 17.44
C ASP A 52 10.76 5.27 18.06
N TYR A 53 11.14 5.23 19.34
CA TYR A 53 11.31 3.98 20.07
C TYR A 53 9.99 3.19 20.21
N ALA A 54 8.84 3.87 20.29
CA ALA A 54 7.52 3.23 20.40
C ALA A 54 7.11 2.47 19.13
N CYS A 55 7.79 2.73 18.00
CA CYS A 55 7.59 2.01 16.74
C CYS A 55 8.22 0.61 16.73
N ARG A 56 9.06 0.25 17.68
CA ARG A 56 9.76 -1.04 17.74
C ARG A 56 8.81 -2.21 17.98
N SER A 57 9.13 -3.34 17.38
CA SER A 57 8.42 -4.60 17.65
C SER A 57 8.59 -5.03 19.09
N LYS A 58 7.51 -5.60 19.66
CA LYS A 58 7.48 -6.18 20.99
C LYS A 58 6.99 -7.61 20.91
N TYR A 59 7.53 -8.47 21.76
CA TYR A 59 7.18 -9.88 21.83
C TYR A 59 7.29 -10.39 23.26
N ILE A 60 6.69 -11.54 23.54
CA ILE A 60 6.80 -12.20 24.84
C ILE A 60 8.00 -13.14 24.80
N GLY A 61 8.96 -12.97 25.70
CA GLY A 61 10.11 -13.84 25.87
C GLY A 61 9.75 -15.20 26.47
N ASP A 62 10.71 -16.13 26.48
CA ASP A 62 10.52 -17.49 27.03
C ASP A 62 10.19 -17.47 28.55
N ASP A 63 10.54 -16.41 29.24
CA ASP A 63 10.23 -16.14 30.64
C ASP A 63 8.85 -15.54 30.88
N GLY A 64 8.09 -15.22 29.80
CA GLY A 64 6.78 -14.59 29.84
C GLY A 64 6.81 -13.07 29.99
N GLU A 65 7.96 -12.42 29.97
CA GLU A 65 8.09 -10.97 30.04
C GLU A 65 7.99 -10.32 28.65
N GLU A 66 7.45 -9.09 28.59
CA GLU A 66 7.39 -8.30 27.37
C GLU A 66 8.78 -7.75 27.03
N LEU A 67 9.33 -8.15 25.90
CA LEU A 67 10.60 -7.69 25.36
C LEU A 67 10.38 -6.75 24.17
N THR A 68 11.23 -5.73 24.06
CA THR A 68 11.26 -4.83 22.90
C THR A 68 12.47 -5.17 22.02
N CYS A 69 12.24 -5.31 20.71
CA CYS A 69 13.32 -5.57 19.76
C CYS A 69 14.35 -4.43 19.78
N THR A 70 15.63 -4.78 19.90
CA THR A 70 16.74 -3.83 19.94
C THR A 70 17.39 -3.61 18.58
N GLU A 71 17.07 -4.46 17.60
CA GLU A 71 17.56 -4.33 16.22
C GLU A 71 16.98 -3.10 15.52
N ASP A 72 17.59 -2.74 14.40
CA ASP A 72 17.13 -1.62 13.57
C ASP A 72 15.69 -1.84 13.07
N ILE A 73 14.88 -0.78 13.11
CA ILE A 73 13.66 -0.74 12.32
C ILE A 73 14.07 -0.40 10.88
N ILE A 74 13.61 -1.19 9.91
CA ILE A 74 13.87 -0.96 8.50
C ILE A 74 12.55 -0.92 7.73
N ILE A 75 12.31 0.17 7.02
CA ILE A 75 11.19 0.36 6.10
C ILE A 75 11.79 0.63 4.74
N GLU A 76 11.75 -0.34 3.84
CA GLU A 76 12.33 -0.27 2.50
C GLU A 76 11.24 -0.33 1.44
N GLY A 77 11.12 0.72 0.63
CA GLY A 77 10.19 0.81 -0.50
C GLY A 77 10.90 0.64 -1.83
N CYS A 78 10.34 -0.19 -2.71
CA CYS A 78 10.74 -0.33 -4.09
C CYS A 78 9.89 0.60 -4.96
N PHE A 79 10.51 1.61 -5.56
CA PHE A 79 9.88 2.55 -6.47
C PHE A 79 10.17 2.16 -7.91
N ASP A 80 9.12 2.14 -8.73
CA ASP A 80 9.16 1.71 -10.13
C ASP A 80 8.44 2.72 -11.04
N GLU A 81 8.53 2.54 -12.36
CA GLU A 81 7.94 3.41 -13.37
C GLU A 81 8.36 4.89 -13.21
N VAL A 82 9.60 5.13 -12.79
CA VAL A 82 10.11 6.48 -12.56
C VAL A 82 10.55 7.12 -13.87
N ASP A 83 10.10 8.35 -14.11
CA ASP A 83 10.44 9.10 -15.32
C ASP A 83 11.84 9.73 -15.25
N ALA A 84 12.49 9.89 -16.41
CA ALA A 84 13.78 10.53 -16.53
C ALA A 84 13.79 11.97 -15.95
N THR A 85 12.69 12.69 -16.03
CA THR A 85 12.52 14.04 -15.46
C THR A 85 12.73 14.08 -13.95
N ILE A 86 12.41 13.00 -13.25
CA ILE A 86 12.58 12.86 -11.80
C ILE A 86 14.02 12.46 -11.46
N VAL A 87 14.54 11.42 -12.11
CA VAL A 87 15.87 10.88 -11.78
C VAL A 87 17.04 11.76 -12.24
N ASN A 88 16.81 12.69 -13.16
CA ASN A 88 17.80 13.69 -13.56
C ASN A 88 17.93 14.84 -12.55
N GLN A 89 17.13 14.83 -11.47
CA GLN A 89 17.21 15.86 -10.44
C GLN A 89 18.25 15.51 -9.37
N ARG A 90 18.66 16.54 -8.63
CA ARG A 90 19.64 16.37 -7.54
C ARG A 90 19.15 15.34 -6.50
N GLY A 91 20.05 14.48 -6.07
CA GLY A 91 19.78 13.39 -5.12
C GLY A 91 19.64 12.03 -5.80
N PHE A 92 19.41 11.99 -7.11
CA PHE A 92 19.49 10.79 -7.91
C PHE A 92 20.74 10.83 -8.75
N ASN A 93 21.39 9.70 -8.90
CA ASN A 93 22.47 9.53 -9.87
C ASN A 93 21.98 8.53 -10.92
N VAL A 94 21.48 9.07 -12.04
CA VAL A 94 20.78 8.29 -13.07
C VAL A 94 21.61 7.15 -13.63
N SER A 95 22.93 7.32 -13.74
CA SER A 95 23.83 6.28 -14.25
C SER A 95 23.97 5.08 -13.30
N ARG A 96 23.58 5.24 -12.04
CA ARG A 96 23.67 4.23 -10.97
C ARG A 96 22.32 3.61 -10.62
N LEU A 97 21.25 3.98 -11.33
CA LEU A 97 19.91 3.43 -11.13
C LEU A 97 19.59 2.37 -12.17
N SER A 98 18.83 1.37 -11.77
CA SER A 98 18.32 0.37 -12.71
C SER A 98 17.33 0.99 -13.68
N SER A 99 17.48 0.72 -14.98
CA SER A 99 16.57 1.21 -16.01
C SER A 99 16.07 0.07 -16.90
N TYR A 100 14.88 0.26 -17.47
CA TYR A 100 14.28 -0.67 -18.42
C TYR A 100 13.40 0.08 -19.42
N THR A 101 13.13 -0.55 -20.56
CA THR A 101 12.19 -0.01 -21.55
C THR A 101 10.79 -0.60 -21.29
N ASN A 102 9.79 0.27 -21.08
CA ASN A 102 8.41 -0.16 -20.88
C ASN A 102 7.75 -0.62 -22.20
N LYS A 103 6.51 -1.10 -22.12
CA LYS A 103 5.74 -1.57 -23.30
C LYS A 103 5.47 -0.49 -24.35
N GLU A 104 5.58 0.77 -23.99
CA GLU A 104 5.40 1.94 -24.87
C GLU A 104 6.73 2.40 -25.51
N GLY A 105 7.83 1.70 -25.27
CA GLY A 105 9.17 2.06 -25.77
C GLY A 105 9.86 3.20 -25.00
N LYS A 106 9.31 3.62 -23.83
CA LYS A 106 9.91 4.67 -23.00
C LYS A 106 10.85 4.07 -21.96
N ILE A 107 11.99 4.74 -21.73
CA ILE A 107 12.91 4.37 -20.65
C ILE A 107 12.31 4.77 -19.32
N LYS A 108 12.22 3.81 -18.41
CA LYS A 108 11.78 3.97 -17.02
C LYS A 108 12.88 3.49 -16.09
N TYR A 109 12.86 4.01 -14.86
CA TYR A 109 13.84 3.70 -13.83
C TYR A 109 13.16 3.08 -12.62
N SER A 110 13.96 2.32 -11.86
CA SER A 110 13.55 1.78 -10.56
C SER A 110 14.66 1.96 -9.54
N PHE A 111 14.28 2.16 -8.28
CA PHE A 111 15.20 2.26 -7.15
C PHE A 111 14.55 1.83 -5.85
N ASN A 112 15.38 1.44 -4.88
CA ASN A 112 14.93 1.22 -3.51
C ASN A 112 15.31 2.43 -2.63
N TYR A 113 14.37 2.81 -1.77
CA TYR A 113 14.56 3.87 -0.78
C TYR A 113 14.11 3.37 0.58
N ARG A 114 14.89 3.66 1.63
CA ARG A 114 14.55 3.19 2.96
C ARG A 114 14.65 4.27 4.03
N VAL A 115 13.84 4.08 5.06
CA VAL A 115 13.91 4.78 6.35
C VAL A 115 14.35 3.77 7.39
N ARG A 116 15.33 4.13 8.20
CA ARG A 116 15.90 3.25 9.24
C ARG A 116 16.01 4.00 10.56
N LEU A 117 15.50 3.38 11.64
CA LEU A 117 15.83 3.76 13.00
C LEU A 117 16.86 2.78 13.52
N THR A 118 18.09 3.24 13.66
CA THR A 118 19.19 2.41 14.12
C THR A 118 19.05 2.04 15.60
N SER A 119 19.79 1.03 16.06
CA SER A 119 19.81 0.61 17.45
C SER A 119 20.28 1.74 18.39
N ASP A 120 21.14 2.66 17.93
CA ASP A 120 21.59 3.85 18.64
C ASP A 120 20.62 5.05 18.56
N GLY A 121 19.42 4.86 18.01
CA GLY A 121 18.32 5.85 17.99
C GLY A 121 18.40 6.89 16.88
N LYS A 122 19.28 6.74 15.88
CA LYS A 122 19.37 7.68 14.76
C LYS A 122 18.41 7.32 13.65
N ASN A 123 17.67 8.31 13.16
CA ASN A 123 16.88 8.20 11.95
C ASN A 123 17.75 8.45 10.71
N ARG A 124 17.79 7.48 9.80
CA ARG A 124 18.51 7.57 8.53
C ARG A 124 17.56 7.37 7.35
N ARG A 125 17.85 8.07 6.26
CA ARG A 125 17.14 7.93 4.98
C ARG A 125 18.17 7.66 3.90
N GLU A 126 17.99 6.56 3.17
CA GLU A 126 19.00 6.04 2.27
C GLU A 126 18.35 5.61 0.95
N ILE A 127 19.04 5.84 -0.16
CA ILE A 127 18.69 5.30 -1.48
C ILE A 127 19.68 4.21 -1.86
N GLN A 128 19.19 3.14 -2.48
CA GLN A 128 20.06 2.10 -3.02
C GLN A 128 20.43 2.43 -4.45
N MET A 129 21.72 2.39 -4.74
CA MET A 129 22.29 2.64 -6.07
C MET A 129 23.40 1.63 -6.35
N HIS A 130 23.67 1.38 -7.62
CA HIS A 130 24.82 0.59 -8.03
C HIS A 130 26.12 1.22 -7.53
N GLN A 131 27.05 0.40 -7.06
CA GLN A 131 28.39 0.86 -6.76
C GLN A 131 29.06 1.39 -8.02
N GLN A 132 29.92 2.36 -7.87
CA GLN A 132 30.79 2.77 -8.96
C GLN A 132 32.24 2.83 -8.49
N LYS A 133 33.12 2.44 -9.36
CA LYS A 133 34.56 2.41 -9.12
C LYS A 133 35.26 3.31 -10.10
N LEU A 134 36.19 4.12 -9.60
CA LEU A 134 37.02 4.95 -10.46
C LEU A 134 37.69 4.07 -11.51
N LYS A 135 37.65 4.46 -12.78
CA LYS A 135 38.31 3.72 -13.85
C LYS A 135 39.80 3.60 -13.54
N THR A 136 40.38 2.44 -13.87
CA THR A 136 41.76 2.10 -13.53
C THR A 136 42.77 3.12 -14.07
N GLU A 137 42.47 3.70 -15.24
CA GLU A 137 43.32 4.76 -15.83
C GLU A 137 43.42 6.01 -14.96
N PHE A 138 42.39 6.29 -14.14
CA PHE A 138 42.32 7.49 -13.29
C PHE A 138 42.75 7.23 -11.84
N GLU A 139 43.04 6.00 -11.49
CA GLU A 139 43.54 5.69 -10.17
C GLU A 139 44.81 6.46 -9.82
N GLY A 140 44.86 7.04 -8.63
CA GLY A 140 45.98 7.79 -8.11
C GLY A 140 46.08 9.24 -8.57
N CYS A 141 45.17 9.75 -9.41
CA CYS A 141 45.09 11.16 -9.76
C CYS A 141 44.87 12.03 -8.53
N LYS A 142 45.69 13.06 -8.35
CA LYS A 142 45.63 14.01 -7.24
C LYS A 142 45.26 15.42 -7.68
N LYS A 143 45.42 15.73 -8.98
CA LYS A 143 45.09 17.01 -9.61
C LYS A 143 44.09 16.81 -10.74
N TRP A 144 43.33 17.85 -11.07
CA TRP A 144 42.37 17.82 -12.17
C TRP A 144 43.01 17.61 -13.52
N GLN A 145 44.21 18.22 -13.76
CA GLN A 145 44.97 18.07 -14.99
C GLN A 145 45.33 16.60 -15.23
N GLU A 146 45.67 15.83 -14.21
CA GLU A 146 46.07 14.42 -14.34
C GLU A 146 44.97 13.53 -14.92
N PHE A 147 43.66 13.87 -14.70
CA PHE A 147 42.56 13.17 -15.33
C PHE A 147 42.52 13.41 -16.84
N ILE A 148 42.74 14.66 -17.26
CA ILE A 148 42.79 15.03 -18.69
C ILE A 148 44.00 14.34 -19.36
N ASP A 149 45.15 14.37 -18.73
CA ASP A 149 46.38 13.76 -19.25
C ASP A 149 46.24 12.23 -19.42
N LYS A 150 45.39 11.61 -18.59
CA LYS A 150 45.05 10.19 -18.67
C LYS A 150 43.83 9.88 -19.55
N GLY A 151 43.32 10.87 -20.30
CA GLY A 151 42.31 10.66 -21.33
C GLY A 151 40.87 11.02 -20.94
N ALA A 152 40.66 11.69 -19.82
CA ALA A 152 39.33 12.24 -19.51
C ALA A 152 39.02 13.43 -20.44
N ASP A 153 37.74 13.56 -20.81
CA ASP A 153 37.29 14.70 -21.62
C ASP A 153 37.47 16.00 -20.84
N ALA A 154 38.26 16.92 -21.39
CA ALA A 154 38.55 18.22 -20.79
C ALA A 154 37.27 19.07 -20.56
N SER A 155 36.21 18.84 -21.35
CA SER A 155 34.94 19.52 -21.21
C SER A 155 34.24 19.23 -19.85
N LEU A 156 34.56 18.10 -19.22
CA LEU A 156 34.04 17.75 -17.89
C LEU A 156 34.49 18.75 -16.81
N PHE A 157 35.64 19.39 -16.99
CA PHE A 157 36.28 20.23 -15.99
C PHE A 157 36.23 21.72 -16.34
N CYS A 158 35.35 22.14 -17.26
CA CYS A 158 35.27 23.53 -17.74
C CYS A 158 34.92 24.56 -16.63
N GLU A 159 34.32 24.14 -15.55
CA GLU A 159 34.00 25.00 -14.38
C GLU A 159 35.16 25.14 -13.41
N ILE A 160 36.25 24.37 -13.56
CA ILE A 160 37.40 24.38 -12.67
C ILE A 160 38.38 25.43 -13.14
N LYS A 161 38.57 26.47 -12.33
CA LYS A 161 39.43 27.61 -12.68
C LYS A 161 40.94 27.30 -12.70
N ASP A 162 41.35 26.34 -11.87
CA ASP A 162 42.77 25.95 -11.75
C ASP A 162 42.87 24.40 -11.78
N LEU A 163 43.24 23.89 -12.92
CA LEU A 163 43.38 22.44 -13.16
C LEU A 163 44.62 21.84 -12.47
N GLU A 164 45.62 22.66 -12.15
CA GLU A 164 46.86 22.22 -11.45
C GLU A 164 46.62 22.12 -9.93
N HIS A 165 45.51 22.64 -9.42
CA HIS A 165 45.19 22.53 -8.03
C HIS A 165 44.89 21.07 -7.63
N SER A 166 45.37 20.67 -6.45
CA SER A 166 45.13 19.34 -5.92
C SER A 166 43.67 19.19 -5.44
N LEU A 167 43.07 18.01 -5.67
CA LEU A 167 41.74 17.69 -5.19
C LEU A 167 41.63 17.90 -3.67
N SER A 168 40.76 18.78 -3.26
CA SER A 168 40.42 18.95 -1.86
C SER A 168 39.68 17.71 -1.30
N ALA A 169 39.57 17.60 0.02
CA ALA A 169 38.76 16.55 0.65
C ALA A 169 37.28 16.61 0.20
N LYS A 170 36.79 17.83 -0.08
CA LYS A 170 35.43 18.06 -0.62
C LYS A 170 35.33 17.56 -2.06
N ASP A 171 36.31 17.89 -2.92
CA ASP A 171 36.31 17.45 -4.30
C ASP A 171 36.35 15.92 -4.42
N LYS A 172 37.14 15.25 -3.61
CA LYS A 172 37.21 13.78 -3.56
C LYS A 172 35.88 13.16 -3.15
N LYS A 173 35.17 13.78 -2.23
CA LYS A 173 33.86 13.32 -1.77
C LYS A 173 32.76 13.54 -2.80
N GLU A 174 32.86 14.63 -3.56
CA GLU A 174 31.87 15.02 -4.59
C GLU A 174 32.24 14.50 -5.99
N LEU A 175 33.42 13.87 -6.15
CA LEU A 175 33.96 13.42 -7.45
C LEU A 175 32.99 12.48 -8.18
N GLU A 176 32.39 11.53 -7.43
CA GLU A 176 31.46 10.54 -7.94
C GLU A 176 30.16 11.16 -8.47
N ASP A 177 29.65 12.15 -7.75
CA ASP A 177 28.38 12.80 -8.11
C ASP A 177 28.54 13.81 -9.24
N ARG A 178 29.70 14.47 -9.32
CA ARG A 178 29.96 15.52 -10.32
C ARG A 178 30.46 14.99 -11.64
N TYR A 179 31.27 13.92 -11.62
CA TYR A 179 31.96 13.40 -12.79
C TYR A 179 31.73 11.90 -13.01
N PRO A 180 30.49 11.44 -13.17
CA PRO A 180 30.19 10.02 -13.31
C PRO A 180 30.88 9.36 -14.50
N ALA A 181 31.28 10.12 -15.53
CA ALA A 181 32.01 9.62 -16.69
C ALA A 181 33.42 9.06 -16.35
N LEU A 182 33.99 9.43 -15.20
CA LEU A 182 35.26 8.92 -14.71
C LEU A 182 35.17 7.53 -14.07
N PHE A 183 33.96 7.02 -13.85
CA PHE A 183 33.70 5.79 -13.09
C PHE A 183 33.11 4.70 -13.99
N ASN A 184 33.36 3.46 -13.64
CA ASN A 184 32.63 2.30 -14.11
C ASN A 184 31.54 1.97 -13.08
N VAL A 185 30.32 1.69 -13.54
CA VAL A 185 29.21 1.23 -12.69
C VAL A 185 29.35 -0.28 -12.53
N GLU A 186 29.32 -0.76 -11.28
CA GLU A 186 29.37 -2.18 -10.93
C GLU A 186 27.95 -2.73 -10.75
N GLU A 187 27.77 -4.04 -10.88
CA GLU A 187 26.46 -4.68 -10.65
C GLU A 187 26.05 -4.72 -9.15
N SER A 188 27.02 -4.52 -8.25
CA SER A 188 26.76 -4.52 -6.80
C SER A 188 26.02 -3.26 -6.36
N ASN A 189 25.10 -3.40 -5.40
CA ASN A 189 24.29 -2.31 -4.87
C ASN A 189 24.74 -1.89 -3.47
N GLU A 190 24.77 -0.59 -3.21
CA GLU A 190 25.03 0.00 -1.91
C GLU A 190 23.94 1.01 -1.49
N TRP A 191 23.86 1.25 -0.18
CA TRP A 191 22.96 2.24 0.40
C TRP A 191 23.69 3.55 0.66
N PHE A 192 23.16 4.64 0.13
CA PHE A 192 23.71 5.99 0.24
C PHE A 192 22.80 6.88 1.07
N GLU A 193 23.34 7.44 2.14
CA GLU A 193 22.64 8.39 2.98
C GLU A 193 22.69 9.80 2.35
N ASN A 194 21.53 10.46 2.28
CA ASN A 194 21.39 11.84 1.79
C ASN A 194 22.12 12.10 0.45
N PRO A 195 21.82 11.35 -0.60
CA PRO A 195 22.49 11.54 -1.88
C PRO A 195 22.33 12.98 -2.38
N GLY A 196 23.39 13.52 -2.99
CA GLY A 196 23.45 14.94 -3.38
C GLY A 196 23.71 15.92 -2.21
N GLY A 197 24.04 15.42 -1.02
CA GLY A 197 24.52 16.19 0.12
C GLY A 197 23.48 17.04 0.87
N ILE A 198 22.19 16.97 0.49
CA ILE A 198 21.11 17.69 1.15
C ILE A 198 20.04 16.68 1.58
N PRO A 199 19.74 16.57 2.90
CA PRO A 199 18.61 15.77 3.38
C PRO A 199 17.32 16.21 2.69
N GLY A 200 16.50 15.24 2.25
CA GLY A 200 15.21 15.54 1.65
C GLY A 200 15.19 15.72 0.13
N ASN A 201 16.33 15.75 -0.58
CA ASN A 201 16.32 15.84 -2.05
C ASN A 201 15.48 14.73 -2.70
N VAL A 202 15.75 13.46 -2.36
CA VAL A 202 14.96 12.32 -2.85
C VAL A 202 13.55 12.36 -2.29
N LEU A 203 13.40 12.59 -0.98
CA LEU A 203 12.11 12.64 -0.30
C LEU A 203 11.14 13.65 -0.95
N SER A 204 11.64 14.82 -1.37
CA SER A 204 10.83 15.84 -2.02
C SER A 204 10.25 15.40 -3.38
N LYS A 205 10.74 14.30 -3.96
CA LYS A 205 10.32 13.75 -5.26
C LYS A 205 9.50 12.48 -5.14
N LEU A 206 9.46 11.86 -3.95
CA LEU A 206 8.59 10.70 -3.70
C LEU A 206 7.12 11.07 -3.85
N PRO A 207 6.23 10.10 -4.11
CA PRO A 207 4.79 10.35 -4.18
C PRO A 207 4.27 11.07 -2.95
N ARG A 208 3.33 11.97 -3.13
CA ARG A 208 2.62 12.60 -2.02
C ARG A 208 1.74 11.58 -1.30
N PHE A 209 1.52 11.76 -0.02
CA PHE A 209 0.74 10.84 0.79
C PHE A 209 -0.43 11.54 1.45
N LEU A 210 -1.62 10.95 1.31
CA LEU A 210 -2.83 11.39 1.95
C LEU A 210 -3.47 10.22 2.71
N LYS A 211 -3.60 10.35 4.03
CA LYS A 211 -4.26 9.34 4.86
C LYS A 211 -5.65 9.79 5.27
N ILE A 212 -6.66 8.95 5.00
CA ILE A 212 -8.05 9.15 5.37
C ILE A 212 -8.40 8.07 6.40
N LYS A 213 -8.56 8.48 7.65
CA LYS A 213 -8.81 7.58 8.78
C LYS A 213 -10.24 7.06 8.81
N ALA A 214 -10.46 5.95 9.51
CA ALA A 214 -11.78 5.35 9.71
C ALA A 214 -12.73 6.25 10.50
N ASP A 215 -12.22 6.82 11.58
CA ASP A 215 -12.91 7.74 12.48
C ASP A 215 -12.54 9.18 12.14
N VAL A 216 -13.02 9.68 11.00
CA VAL A 216 -12.91 11.10 10.69
C VAL A 216 -13.74 11.86 11.71
N LEU A 217 -13.11 12.28 12.80
CA LEU A 217 -13.73 13.18 13.78
C LEU A 217 -14.05 14.52 13.09
N ALA A 218 -15.18 15.10 13.45
CA ALA A 218 -15.58 16.40 12.93
C ALA A 218 -14.47 17.46 13.12
N GLU A 219 -13.62 17.30 14.12
CA GLU A 219 -12.45 18.14 14.39
C GLU A 219 -11.32 18.00 13.34
N GLU A 220 -11.16 16.84 12.71
CA GLU A 220 -10.19 16.63 11.61
C GLU A 220 -10.67 17.25 10.30
N MET A 221 -11.94 17.63 10.22
CA MET A 221 -12.57 18.31 9.10
C MET A 221 -12.64 19.82 9.31
N ASP A 222 -12.20 20.33 10.46
CA ASP A 222 -11.93 21.75 10.64
C ASP A 222 -10.71 22.12 9.81
N ALA A 223 -10.97 22.68 8.63
CA ALA A 223 -9.92 23.05 7.69
C ALA A 223 -8.97 24.16 8.22
N SER A 224 -9.29 24.76 9.39
CA SER A 224 -8.40 25.67 10.11
C SER A 224 -7.34 24.93 10.93
N LYS A 225 -7.53 23.63 11.20
CA LYS A 225 -6.62 22.76 11.94
C LYS A 225 -5.99 21.72 10.99
N SER A 226 -4.85 21.15 11.39
CA SER A 226 -4.25 20.03 10.65
C SER A 226 -5.19 18.81 10.64
N GLY A 227 -5.52 18.30 9.47
CA GLY A 227 -6.41 17.16 9.28
C GLY A 227 -6.60 16.82 7.80
N THR A 228 -7.33 15.75 7.50
CA THR A 228 -7.49 15.23 6.12
C THR A 228 -8.01 16.28 5.13
N LEU A 229 -9.00 17.07 5.52
CA LEU A 229 -9.55 18.12 4.65
C LEU A 229 -8.57 19.27 4.45
N HIS A 230 -7.94 19.72 5.52
CA HIS A 230 -6.89 20.74 5.46
C HIS A 230 -5.74 20.31 4.55
N ASP A 231 -5.28 19.06 4.67
CA ASP A 231 -4.18 18.54 3.88
C ASP A 231 -4.54 18.45 2.40
N LEU A 232 -5.77 18.00 2.08
CA LEU A 232 -6.26 17.96 0.71
C LEU A 232 -6.40 19.35 0.09
N LEU A 233 -7.00 20.30 0.82
CA LEU A 233 -7.15 21.68 0.36
C LEU A 233 -5.80 22.37 0.25
N SER A 234 -4.89 22.18 1.21
CA SER A 234 -3.51 22.69 1.15
C SER A 234 -2.77 22.16 -0.08
N TYR A 235 -2.92 20.87 -0.36
CA TYR A 235 -2.37 20.23 -1.54
C TYR A 235 -2.89 20.86 -2.85
N MET A 236 -4.21 21.06 -2.95
CA MET A 236 -4.83 21.72 -4.12
C MET A 236 -4.39 23.19 -4.24
N PHE A 237 -4.22 23.87 -3.10
CA PHE A 237 -3.76 25.27 -3.05
C PHE A 237 -2.28 25.40 -3.39
N ASP A 238 -1.43 24.45 -3.02
CA ASP A 238 -0.01 24.47 -3.35
C ASP A 238 0.24 24.49 -4.86
N ASP A 239 -0.60 23.82 -5.64
CA ASP A 239 -0.52 23.86 -7.10
C ASP A 239 -0.87 25.27 -7.66
N VAL A 240 -1.89 25.93 -7.09
CA VAL A 240 -2.27 27.30 -7.47
C VAL A 240 -1.16 28.28 -7.07
N ARG A 241 -0.60 28.09 -5.89
CA ARG A 241 0.49 28.90 -5.33
C ARG A 241 1.73 28.85 -6.20
N THR A 242 2.17 27.65 -6.60
CA THR A 242 3.39 27.44 -7.38
C THR A 242 3.33 28.15 -8.73
N ASN A 243 2.14 28.28 -9.32
CA ASN A 243 1.91 28.91 -10.61
C ASN A 243 1.56 30.41 -10.53
N SER A 244 1.32 30.95 -9.32
CA SER A 244 0.94 32.36 -9.13
C SER A 244 2.14 33.28 -9.16
N GLU A 245 2.17 34.27 -10.08
CA GLU A 245 3.19 35.32 -10.09
C GLU A 245 3.13 36.23 -8.85
N HIS A 246 1.92 36.48 -8.35
CA HIS A 246 1.74 37.27 -7.13
C HIS A 246 2.33 36.60 -5.91
N TYR A 247 2.19 35.26 -5.83
CA TYR A 247 2.80 34.50 -4.76
C TYR A 247 4.32 34.50 -4.85
N LYS A 248 4.90 34.35 -6.05
CA LYS A 248 6.35 34.42 -6.27
C LYS A 248 6.91 35.77 -5.81
N LYS A 249 6.26 36.87 -6.20
CA LYS A 249 6.66 38.24 -5.76
C LYS A 249 6.56 38.43 -4.23
N ALA A 250 5.46 37.97 -3.62
CA ALA A 250 5.31 38.00 -2.17
C ALA A 250 6.38 37.17 -1.46
N SER A 251 6.75 36.02 -2.00
CA SER A 251 7.84 35.18 -1.50
C SER A 251 9.20 35.86 -1.56
N GLU A 252 9.51 36.53 -2.66
CA GLU A 252 10.75 37.31 -2.83
C GLU A 252 10.85 38.46 -1.83
N GLU A 253 9.75 39.18 -1.61
CA GLU A 253 9.72 40.27 -0.62
C GLU A 253 9.86 39.78 0.83
N LEU A 254 9.25 38.64 1.16
CA LEU A 254 9.44 37.97 2.47
C LEU A 254 10.88 37.47 2.66
N GLN A 255 11.52 37.02 1.61
CA GLN A 255 12.92 36.63 1.68
C GLN A 255 13.83 37.84 1.96
N LYS A 256 13.60 38.95 1.29
CA LYS A 256 14.31 40.21 1.57
C LYS A 256 14.13 40.65 3.01
N LEU A 257 12.88 40.59 3.52
CA LEU A 257 12.60 40.91 4.92
C LEU A 257 13.34 39.94 5.88
N SER A 258 13.42 38.66 5.56
CA SER A 258 14.19 37.70 6.34
C SER A 258 15.69 37.99 6.35
N GLU A 259 16.23 38.45 5.22
CA GLU A 259 17.62 38.88 5.11
C GLU A 259 17.89 40.16 5.95
N GLU A 260 16.99 41.15 5.94
CA GLU A 260 17.08 42.34 6.78
C GLU A 260 17.04 42.03 8.28
N MET A 261 16.33 40.99 8.67
CA MET A 261 16.20 40.52 10.06
C MET A 261 17.26 39.51 10.48
N ASN A 262 18.30 39.29 9.67
CA ASN A 262 19.38 38.39 10.02
C ASN A 262 20.23 38.95 11.17
N PRO A 263 20.28 38.27 12.34
CA PRO A 263 21.04 38.74 13.50
C PRO A 263 22.55 38.78 13.26
N ASN A 264 23.06 38.02 12.30
CA ASN A 264 24.47 37.90 11.96
C ASN A 264 24.93 38.95 10.93
N ASP A 265 23.98 39.68 10.30
CA ASP A 265 24.36 40.77 9.40
C ASP A 265 24.68 42.06 10.19
N SER A 266 25.96 42.29 10.36
CA SER A 266 26.44 43.48 11.12
C SER A 266 26.01 44.83 10.53
N ASN A 267 25.60 44.91 9.28
CA ASN A 267 25.14 46.13 8.63
C ASN A 267 23.62 46.32 8.69
N GLY A 268 22.88 45.19 8.87
CA GLY A 268 21.43 45.18 9.00
C GLY A 268 20.92 45.85 10.28
N ALA A 269 19.65 46.26 10.26
CA ALA A 269 19.02 46.91 11.40
C ALA A 269 18.97 46.00 12.64
N PHE A 270 18.66 44.72 12.44
CA PHE A 270 18.58 43.72 13.50
C PHE A 270 19.97 43.32 14.05
N GLY A 271 20.98 43.21 13.20
CA GLY A 271 22.35 42.94 13.63
C GLY A 271 22.95 44.11 14.43
N LYS A 272 22.57 45.36 14.13
CA LYS A 272 22.91 46.54 14.97
C LYS A 272 22.29 46.40 16.35
N LEU A 273 20.99 46.11 16.42
CA LEU A 273 20.27 45.90 17.67
C LEU A 273 20.92 44.80 18.53
N MET A 274 21.32 43.69 17.92
CA MET A 274 21.99 42.58 18.61
C MET A 274 23.35 42.96 19.16
N ARG A 275 24.12 43.77 18.45
CA ARG A 275 25.38 44.31 18.95
C ARG A 275 25.19 45.25 20.14
N ASP A 276 24.22 46.16 20.05
CA ASP A 276 23.94 47.13 21.14
C ASP A 276 23.44 46.38 22.37
N LEU A 277 22.59 45.33 22.18
CA LEU A 277 22.17 44.46 23.27
C LEU A 277 23.35 43.73 23.91
N ASN A 278 24.21 43.10 23.10
CA ASN A 278 25.36 42.34 23.61
C ASN A 278 26.39 43.24 24.30
N LYS A 279 26.53 44.50 23.90
CA LYS A 279 27.35 45.48 24.61
C LYS A 279 26.83 45.76 26.02
N ILE A 280 25.51 45.93 26.18
CA ILE A 280 24.87 46.08 27.48
C ILE A 280 25.02 44.84 28.35
N VAL A 281 24.89 43.64 27.72
CA VAL A 281 25.05 42.37 28.43
C VAL A 281 26.48 42.15 28.91
N ASP A 282 27.49 42.51 28.11
CA ASP A 282 28.91 42.43 28.49
C ASP A 282 29.26 43.39 29.62
N ASP A 283 28.62 44.57 29.65
CA ASP A 283 28.78 45.56 30.74
C ASP A 283 28.25 45.01 32.09
N VAL A 284 27.20 44.17 32.07
CA VAL A 284 26.58 43.60 33.29
C VAL A 284 27.18 42.25 33.65
N PHE A 285 27.45 41.43 32.65
CA PHE A 285 28.00 40.08 32.77
C PHE A 285 29.16 39.89 31.79
N PRO A 286 30.40 40.24 32.19
CA PRO A 286 31.57 40.15 31.30
C PRO A 286 31.72 38.79 30.62
N LYS A 287 31.90 38.77 29.29
CA LYS A 287 32.02 37.61 28.41
C LYS A 287 30.72 36.84 28.18
N ALA A 288 29.57 37.34 28.61
CA ALA A 288 28.28 36.75 28.25
C ALA A 288 27.75 37.35 26.95
N THR A 289 27.12 36.55 26.12
CA THR A 289 26.44 36.97 24.89
C THR A 289 25.04 36.37 24.80
N ILE A 290 24.10 37.16 24.33
CA ILE A 290 22.74 36.71 24.00
C ILE A 290 22.65 36.58 22.48
N ASN A 291 22.29 35.40 22.01
CA ASN A 291 21.97 35.15 20.61
C ASN A 291 20.46 34.99 20.49
N ILE A 292 19.82 35.76 19.62
CA ILE A 292 18.41 35.68 19.30
C ILE A 292 18.33 35.27 17.83
N ASP A 293 17.91 34.05 17.55
CA ASP A 293 17.66 33.59 16.19
C ASP A 293 16.25 34.05 15.76
N THR A 294 16.18 34.83 14.70
CA THR A 294 14.91 35.17 14.06
C THR A 294 14.65 34.20 12.93
N ASN A 295 13.76 33.27 13.17
CA ASN A 295 13.20 32.43 12.11
C ASN A 295 11.95 33.11 11.54
N LEU A 296 12.13 34.09 10.64
CA LEU A 296 11.10 34.34 9.65
C LEU A 296 11.13 33.17 8.69
N THR A 297 10.33 32.20 9.02
CA THR A 297 10.21 30.97 8.25
C THR A 297 9.92 31.31 6.79
N LYS A 298 10.58 30.59 5.90
CA LYS A 298 10.48 30.60 4.43
C LYS A 298 9.05 30.88 3.97
N ALA A 299 8.87 31.35 2.75
CA ALA A 299 7.60 31.61 2.06
C ALA A 299 6.52 30.50 2.18
N GLU A 300 6.87 29.33 2.67
CA GLU A 300 5.97 28.24 3.09
C GLU A 300 4.97 28.64 4.19
N THR A 301 5.17 29.76 4.87
CA THR A 301 4.28 30.27 5.94
C THR A 301 3.04 31.00 5.45
N LEU A 302 2.94 31.35 4.18
CA LEU A 302 1.69 31.86 3.60
C LEU A 302 0.76 30.67 3.29
N LYS A 303 0.34 29.94 4.33
CA LYS A 303 -0.70 28.91 4.19
C LYS A 303 -2.06 29.55 4.40
N PRO A 304 -3.02 29.34 3.50
CA PRO A 304 -4.38 29.83 3.72
C PRO A 304 -5.00 29.06 4.88
N ILE A 305 -5.81 29.75 5.67
CA ILE A 305 -6.73 29.12 6.60
C ILE A 305 -8.03 28.88 5.83
N PHE A 306 -8.44 27.62 5.70
CA PHE A 306 -9.68 27.27 4.98
C PHE A 306 -10.84 27.24 5.95
N GLY A 307 -11.92 27.96 5.64
CA GLY A 307 -13.23 27.76 6.26
C GLY A 307 -14.08 26.92 5.32
N VAL A 308 -14.56 25.77 5.77
CA VAL A 308 -15.42 24.88 4.97
C VAL A 308 -16.80 24.79 5.61
N THR A 309 -17.82 25.10 4.82
CA THR A 309 -19.23 24.93 5.20
C THR A 309 -19.89 24.00 4.19
N MET A 310 -20.86 23.24 4.62
CA MET A 310 -21.63 22.35 3.77
C MET A 310 -23.11 22.76 3.83
N SER A 311 -23.76 22.82 2.67
CA SER A 311 -25.16 23.17 2.53
C SER A 311 -25.94 22.00 1.91
N SER A 312 -27.01 21.61 2.57
CA SER A 312 -28.09 20.83 1.96
C SER A 312 -29.35 21.68 1.90
N ASN A 313 -30.24 21.58 2.90
CA ASN A 313 -31.38 22.49 3.07
C ASN A 313 -30.98 23.74 3.86
N VAL A 314 -29.99 23.62 4.73
CA VAL A 314 -29.43 24.67 5.59
C VAL A 314 -27.91 24.57 5.53
N THR A 315 -27.25 25.70 5.52
CA THR A 315 -25.77 25.78 5.61
C THR A 315 -25.35 25.57 7.06
N THR A 316 -24.47 24.61 7.28
CA THR A 316 -23.90 24.32 8.60
C THR A 316 -22.41 24.07 8.51
N ASP A 317 -21.70 24.29 9.61
CA ASP A 317 -20.30 23.92 9.71
C ASP A 317 -20.13 22.39 9.53
N VAL A 318 -19.01 22.00 8.98
CA VAL A 318 -18.66 20.58 8.73
C VAL A 318 -18.74 19.76 10.01
N SER A 319 -18.38 20.34 11.16
CA SER A 319 -18.43 19.70 12.48
C SER A 319 -19.81 19.23 12.92
N HIS A 320 -20.87 19.77 12.32
CA HIS A 320 -22.26 19.42 12.61
C HIS A 320 -22.88 18.49 11.55
N GLN A 321 -22.11 18.01 10.61
CA GLN A 321 -22.56 17.10 9.56
C GLN A 321 -22.32 15.63 9.95
N GLY A 322 -23.13 14.73 9.40
CA GLY A 322 -22.93 13.29 9.58
C GLY A 322 -21.64 12.81 8.89
N THR A 323 -20.94 11.88 9.52
CA THR A 323 -19.66 11.32 9.03
C THR A 323 -19.72 10.81 7.57
N GLY A 324 -20.86 10.24 7.16
CA GLY A 324 -21.07 9.79 5.78
C GLY A 324 -21.04 10.92 4.75
N LEU A 325 -21.65 12.08 5.07
CA LEU A 325 -21.66 13.24 4.18
C LEU A 325 -20.25 13.86 4.08
N ILE A 326 -19.56 13.95 5.19
CA ILE A 326 -18.18 14.44 5.27
C ILE A 326 -17.26 13.59 4.40
N ARG A 327 -17.30 12.26 4.53
CA ARG A 327 -16.54 11.36 3.68
C ARG A 327 -16.88 11.52 2.20
N SER A 328 -18.17 11.63 1.86
CA SER A 328 -18.59 11.87 0.48
C SER A 328 -18.01 13.17 -0.09
N ALA A 329 -17.90 14.23 0.72
CA ALA A 329 -17.28 15.48 0.32
C ALA A 329 -15.78 15.35 0.04
N VAL A 330 -15.04 14.63 0.92
CA VAL A 330 -13.60 14.33 0.68
C VAL A 330 -13.43 13.58 -0.64
N PHE A 331 -14.28 12.60 -0.93
CA PHE A 331 -14.22 11.86 -2.20
C PHE A 331 -14.57 12.72 -3.40
N ALA A 332 -15.54 13.61 -3.28
CA ALA A 332 -15.86 14.54 -4.35
C ALA A 332 -14.68 15.48 -4.67
N LEU A 333 -13.98 15.94 -3.64
CA LEU A 333 -12.76 16.74 -3.80
C LEU A 333 -11.62 15.95 -4.45
N LEU A 334 -11.42 14.69 -4.07
CA LEU A 334 -10.41 13.83 -4.69
C LEU A 334 -10.71 13.58 -6.18
N ARG A 335 -11.97 13.32 -6.53
CA ARG A 335 -12.38 13.20 -7.95
C ARG A 335 -12.15 14.49 -8.70
N PHE A 336 -12.49 15.63 -8.11
CA PHE A 336 -12.25 16.93 -8.71
C PHE A 336 -10.76 17.20 -8.93
N ASP A 337 -9.91 16.89 -7.94
CA ASP A 337 -8.45 17.03 -8.07
C ASP A 337 -7.91 16.15 -9.20
N LYS A 338 -8.38 14.90 -9.31
CA LYS A 338 -8.03 14.00 -10.42
C LYS A 338 -8.40 14.63 -11.78
N GLN A 339 -9.65 15.07 -11.96
CA GLN A 339 -10.10 15.67 -13.21
C GLN A 339 -9.29 16.92 -13.57
N ARG A 340 -8.95 17.74 -12.58
CA ARG A 340 -8.12 18.94 -12.77
C ARG A 340 -6.72 18.58 -13.27
N ARG A 341 -6.09 17.52 -12.74
CA ARG A 341 -4.77 17.04 -13.17
C ARG A 341 -4.78 16.48 -14.59
N GLU A 342 -5.82 15.75 -14.95
CA GLU A 342 -5.98 15.22 -16.31
C GLU A 342 -6.09 16.35 -17.36
N GLN A 343 -6.63 17.50 -16.98
CA GLN A 343 -6.81 18.67 -17.87
C GLN A 343 -5.59 19.58 -17.94
N ASN A 344 -4.69 19.56 -16.96
CA ASN A 344 -3.55 20.46 -16.86
C ASN A 344 -2.22 19.67 -16.82
N ALA A 345 -1.55 19.61 -17.97
CA ALA A 345 -0.26 18.91 -18.11
C ALA A 345 0.91 19.53 -17.33
N ASP A 346 0.76 20.78 -16.84
CA ASP A 346 1.81 21.52 -16.12
C ASP A 346 1.80 21.29 -14.58
N ILE A 347 0.89 20.45 -14.10
CA ILE A 347 0.81 20.14 -12.66
C ILE A 347 1.92 19.12 -12.30
N ASP A 348 2.63 19.38 -11.19
CA ASP A 348 3.71 18.54 -10.64
C ASP A 348 3.30 17.05 -10.59
N ASP A 349 3.97 16.21 -11.39
CA ASP A 349 3.64 14.79 -11.64
C ASP A 349 4.27 13.84 -10.59
N ARG A 350 4.35 14.27 -9.34
CA ARG A 350 4.95 13.48 -8.24
C ARG A 350 4.22 12.19 -7.90
N GLY A 351 3.06 11.94 -8.47
CA GLY A 351 2.18 10.85 -8.05
C GLY A 351 1.54 11.09 -6.67
N LEU A 352 0.46 10.37 -6.39
CA LEU A 352 -0.29 10.47 -5.14
C LEU A 352 -0.60 9.07 -4.60
N ILE A 353 -0.27 8.82 -3.34
CA ILE A 353 -0.69 7.64 -2.59
C ILE A 353 -1.82 8.05 -1.66
N ILE A 354 -3.01 7.48 -1.83
CA ILE A 354 -4.16 7.72 -0.97
C ILE A 354 -4.39 6.47 -0.13
N ALA A 355 -4.26 6.62 1.17
CA ALA A 355 -4.46 5.56 2.15
C ALA A 355 -5.83 5.72 2.82
N PHE A 356 -6.70 4.72 2.70
CA PHE A 356 -8.00 4.69 3.35
C PHE A 356 -8.02 3.67 4.49
N GLU A 357 -8.44 4.11 5.66
CA GLU A 357 -8.81 3.19 6.74
C GLU A 357 -10.31 2.90 6.68
N GLU A 358 -10.66 1.64 6.41
CA GLU A 358 -12.03 1.12 6.41
C GLU A 358 -13.03 2.07 5.74
N PRO A 359 -12.86 2.34 4.42
CA PRO A 359 -13.65 3.35 3.72
C PRO A 359 -15.16 3.09 3.74
N GLU A 360 -15.56 1.85 3.96
CA GLU A 360 -16.96 1.44 4.07
C GLU A 360 -17.60 1.70 5.44
N LEU A 361 -16.80 1.97 6.47
CA LEU A 361 -17.28 2.09 7.84
C LEU A 361 -18.26 3.28 7.99
N PHE A 362 -19.36 3.08 8.68
CA PHE A 362 -20.44 4.06 8.89
C PHE A 362 -21.16 4.54 7.63
N LEU A 363 -21.01 3.87 6.49
CA LEU A 363 -21.74 4.20 5.28
C LEU A 363 -23.02 3.37 5.13
N HIS A 364 -24.06 4.03 4.62
CA HIS A 364 -25.24 3.32 4.13
C HIS A 364 -24.84 2.46 2.91
N PRO A 365 -25.45 1.28 2.65
CA PRO A 365 -25.08 0.38 1.56
C PRO A 365 -24.89 1.08 0.20
N ASN A 366 -25.81 1.95 -0.20
CA ASN A 366 -25.70 2.70 -1.45
C ASN A 366 -24.48 3.65 -1.47
N ALA A 367 -24.14 4.22 -0.31
CA ALA A 367 -22.96 5.07 -0.18
C ALA A 367 -21.67 4.23 -0.22
N ALA A 368 -21.68 3.02 0.35
CA ALA A 368 -20.56 2.09 0.27
C ALA A 368 -20.29 1.62 -1.18
N GLU A 369 -21.34 1.41 -1.98
CA GLU A 369 -21.20 1.10 -3.40
C GLU A 369 -20.60 2.27 -4.19
N ASN A 370 -21.08 3.47 -3.95
CA ASN A 370 -20.48 4.67 -4.56
C ASN A 370 -19.02 4.83 -4.14
N MET A 371 -18.69 4.54 -2.87
CA MET A 371 -17.35 4.55 -2.34
C MET A 371 -16.45 3.55 -3.07
N ARG A 372 -16.89 2.29 -3.19
CA ARG A 372 -16.18 1.25 -3.95
C ARG A 372 -15.86 1.74 -5.36
N ARG A 373 -16.85 2.27 -6.07
CA ARG A 373 -16.66 2.81 -7.43
C ARG A 373 -15.62 3.92 -7.47
N VAL A 374 -15.69 4.88 -6.55
CA VAL A 374 -14.76 6.02 -6.49
C VAL A 374 -13.32 5.55 -6.20
N ILE A 375 -13.12 4.58 -5.31
CA ILE A 375 -11.80 3.99 -5.05
C ILE A 375 -11.18 3.47 -6.34
N TYR A 376 -11.92 2.72 -7.15
CA TYR A 376 -11.40 2.20 -8.41
C TYR A 376 -11.26 3.27 -9.50
N GLU A 377 -12.09 4.30 -9.51
CA GLU A 377 -11.93 5.46 -10.39
C GLU A 377 -10.67 6.27 -10.04
N LEU A 378 -10.36 6.41 -8.75
CA LEU A 378 -9.15 7.10 -8.28
C LEU A 378 -7.88 6.29 -8.50
N ALA A 379 -7.97 4.96 -8.48
CA ALA A 379 -6.86 4.02 -8.71
C ALA A 379 -6.47 4.00 -10.20
N ASP A 380 -6.03 5.11 -10.74
CA ASP A 380 -5.63 5.28 -12.13
C ASP A 380 -4.20 5.85 -12.23
N THR A 381 -3.76 6.14 -13.43
CA THR A 381 -2.38 6.41 -13.87
C THR A 381 -1.47 7.20 -12.91
N ASN A 382 -1.98 8.19 -12.18
CA ASN A 382 -1.16 9.03 -11.29
C ASN A 382 -1.45 8.87 -9.80
N SER A 383 -2.40 7.99 -9.43
CA SER A 383 -2.73 7.74 -8.03
C SER A 383 -2.68 6.26 -7.71
N GLN A 384 -2.16 5.92 -6.53
CA GLN A 384 -2.22 4.58 -5.96
C GLN A 384 -3.13 4.61 -4.74
N ILE A 385 -4.08 3.69 -4.70
CA ILE A 385 -5.00 3.56 -3.58
C ILE A 385 -4.58 2.38 -2.71
N ILE A 386 -4.53 2.61 -1.41
CA ILE A 386 -4.25 1.58 -0.43
C ILE A 386 -5.34 1.64 0.64
N ALA A 387 -6.18 0.62 0.72
CA ALA A 387 -7.31 0.60 1.64
C ALA A 387 -7.23 -0.58 2.60
N THR A 388 -7.40 -0.32 3.90
CA THR A 388 -7.72 -1.41 4.83
C THR A 388 -9.22 -1.68 4.75
N THR A 389 -9.64 -2.94 4.74
CA THR A 389 -11.05 -3.29 4.73
C THR A 389 -11.33 -4.61 5.41
N HIS A 390 -12.48 -4.71 6.05
CA HIS A 390 -13.07 -5.95 6.56
C HIS A 390 -14.23 -6.45 5.69
N SER A 391 -14.58 -5.68 4.66
CA SER A 391 -15.71 -6.00 3.77
C SER A 391 -15.25 -6.60 2.46
N PRO A 392 -15.61 -7.87 2.16
CA PRO A 392 -15.39 -8.45 0.84
C PRO A 392 -16.04 -7.65 -0.29
N TYR A 393 -17.09 -6.92 0.02
CA TYR A 393 -17.82 -6.06 -0.91
C TYR A 393 -16.96 -4.96 -1.55
N MET A 394 -15.93 -4.48 -0.83
CA MET A 394 -15.04 -3.44 -1.34
C MET A 394 -14.13 -3.93 -2.48
N ILE A 395 -14.00 -5.25 -2.64
CA ILE A 395 -13.10 -5.87 -3.62
C ILE A 395 -13.91 -6.28 -4.86
N ASP A 396 -13.63 -5.66 -5.99
CA ASP A 396 -14.27 -5.96 -7.28
C ASP A 396 -13.28 -6.60 -8.25
N LEU A 397 -13.42 -7.90 -8.46
CA LEU A 397 -12.55 -8.69 -9.34
C LEU A 397 -12.67 -8.30 -10.82
N SER A 398 -13.71 -7.55 -11.19
CA SER A 398 -13.98 -7.15 -12.58
C SER A 398 -13.29 -5.87 -13.02
N GLN A 399 -12.72 -5.11 -12.07
CA GLN A 399 -12.15 -3.79 -12.33
C GLN A 399 -10.81 -3.85 -13.09
N LYS A 400 -10.52 -2.79 -13.85
CA LYS A 400 -9.34 -2.70 -14.72
C LYS A 400 -8.03 -2.34 -14.01
N PRO A 401 -8.01 -1.49 -12.95
CA PRO A 401 -6.78 -1.16 -12.27
C PRO A 401 -6.05 -2.41 -11.78
N LYS A 402 -4.72 -2.36 -11.72
CA LYS A 402 -3.92 -3.45 -11.18
C LYS A 402 -4.21 -3.62 -9.69
N GLN A 403 -4.85 -4.74 -9.34
CA GLN A 403 -5.30 -5.02 -7.98
C GLN A 403 -4.37 -5.99 -7.28
N VAL A 404 -4.05 -5.66 -6.02
CA VAL A 404 -3.29 -6.51 -5.11
C VAL A 404 -4.02 -6.59 -3.78
N LEU A 405 -4.19 -7.80 -3.25
CA LEU A 405 -4.66 -8.04 -1.88
C LEU A 405 -3.48 -8.49 -1.03
N ASN A 406 -3.35 -7.93 0.17
CA ASN A 406 -2.44 -8.45 1.18
C ASN A 406 -3.29 -8.95 2.36
N SER A 407 -3.29 -10.27 2.56
CA SER A 407 -4.04 -10.92 3.65
C SER A 407 -3.15 -11.09 4.87
N TYR A 408 -3.59 -10.53 5.99
CA TYR A 408 -2.88 -10.50 7.26
C TYR A 408 -3.43 -11.57 8.20
N THR A 409 -2.54 -12.42 8.69
CA THR A 409 -2.80 -13.37 9.77
C THR A 409 -1.78 -13.16 10.89
N LEU A 410 -2.10 -13.60 12.10
CA LEU A 410 -1.15 -13.61 13.20
C LEU A 410 -0.39 -14.94 13.22
N GLY A 411 0.92 -14.87 13.30
CA GLY A 411 1.82 -15.99 13.46
C GLY A 411 2.29 -16.15 14.90
N GLU A 412 3.48 -16.72 15.07
CA GLU A 412 4.17 -16.83 16.35
C GLU A 412 4.46 -15.45 16.93
N ASN A 413 4.40 -15.33 18.25
CA ASN A 413 4.62 -14.09 19.00
C ASN A 413 3.70 -12.93 18.59
N ASP A 414 2.50 -13.23 18.06
CA ASP A 414 1.55 -12.25 17.55
C ASP A 414 2.09 -11.34 16.41
N PHE A 415 3.16 -11.75 15.76
CA PHE A 415 3.64 -11.05 14.57
C PHE A 415 2.79 -11.32 13.35
N ALA A 416 2.68 -10.31 12.51
CA ALA A 416 1.92 -10.42 11.27
C ALA A 416 2.61 -11.38 10.28
N LYS A 417 1.83 -12.28 9.68
CA LYS A 417 2.17 -12.99 8.44
C LYS A 417 1.32 -12.41 7.33
N VAL A 418 1.93 -12.07 6.21
CA VAL A 418 1.24 -11.44 5.08
C VAL A 418 1.38 -12.32 3.84
N VAL A 419 0.25 -12.60 3.21
CA VAL A 419 0.19 -13.30 1.91
C VAL A 419 -0.39 -12.34 0.88
N ALA A 420 0.34 -12.13 -0.20
CA ALA A 420 -0.07 -11.22 -1.27
C ALA A 420 -0.74 -11.99 -2.41
N PHE A 421 -1.93 -11.54 -2.83
CA PHE A 421 -2.67 -12.03 -3.99
C PHE A 421 -2.65 -10.97 -5.09
N ASN A 422 -1.93 -11.22 -6.19
CA ASN A 422 -1.90 -10.35 -7.37
C ASN A 422 -3.10 -10.68 -8.28
N LEU A 423 -4.27 -10.13 -7.97
CA LEU A 423 -5.54 -10.46 -8.62
C LEU A 423 -5.49 -10.25 -10.13
N SER A 424 -4.95 -9.13 -10.57
CA SER A 424 -4.88 -8.80 -11.99
C SER A 424 -3.93 -9.70 -12.75
N ASP A 425 -2.77 -10.04 -12.18
CA ASP A 425 -1.80 -10.93 -12.83
C ASP A 425 -2.36 -12.36 -12.96
N ALA A 426 -3.06 -12.86 -11.94
CA ALA A 426 -3.74 -14.15 -11.99
C ALA A 426 -4.86 -14.16 -13.04
N PHE A 427 -5.64 -13.07 -13.10
CA PHE A 427 -6.70 -12.91 -14.09
C PHE A 427 -6.17 -12.88 -15.53
N LEU A 428 -4.98 -12.32 -15.76
CA LEU A 428 -4.35 -12.33 -17.08
C LEU A 428 -3.92 -13.74 -17.53
N LYS A 429 -3.57 -14.63 -16.60
CA LYS A 429 -3.08 -15.99 -16.87
C LYS A 429 -4.18 -16.98 -17.32
N ILE A 430 -5.43 -16.74 -16.98
CA ILE A 430 -6.55 -17.61 -17.37
C ILE A 430 -7.06 -17.28 -18.78
N GLN A 431 -7.78 -18.23 -19.41
CA GLN A 431 -8.30 -18.08 -20.77
C GLN A 431 -9.44 -17.07 -20.86
N ALA A 432 -9.76 -16.62 -22.08
CA ALA A 432 -10.76 -15.56 -22.31
C ALA A 432 -12.15 -15.95 -21.78
N ASP A 433 -12.60 -17.18 -22.01
CA ASP A 433 -13.90 -17.67 -21.54
C ASP A 433 -13.92 -17.81 -20.00
N ASP A 434 -12.82 -18.25 -19.40
CA ASP A 434 -12.69 -18.30 -17.95
C ASP A 434 -12.80 -16.90 -17.32
N LYS A 435 -12.20 -15.87 -17.97
CA LYS A 435 -12.34 -14.46 -17.54
C LYS A 435 -13.78 -13.97 -17.51
N VAL A 436 -14.56 -14.33 -18.52
CA VAL A 436 -15.99 -13.96 -18.59
C VAL A 436 -16.75 -14.61 -17.44
N ARG A 437 -16.49 -15.89 -17.15
CA ARG A 437 -17.17 -16.63 -16.08
C ARG A 437 -16.79 -16.11 -14.69
N VAL A 438 -15.52 -15.80 -14.45
CA VAL A 438 -15.08 -15.18 -13.17
C VAL A 438 -15.76 -13.82 -12.95
N LYS A 439 -15.88 -12.98 -13.98
CA LYS A 439 -16.64 -11.73 -13.89
C LYS A 439 -18.13 -11.94 -13.63
N MET A 440 -18.70 -13.01 -14.20
CA MET A 440 -20.11 -13.35 -13.99
C MET A 440 -20.37 -13.74 -12.53
N ILE A 441 -19.48 -14.54 -11.90
CA ILE A 441 -19.60 -14.88 -10.47
C ILE A 441 -19.66 -13.61 -9.62
N GLN A 442 -18.76 -12.64 -9.87
CA GLN A 442 -18.77 -11.37 -9.14
C GLN A 442 -20.09 -10.59 -9.29
N LYS A 443 -20.74 -10.69 -10.43
CA LYS A 443 -22.03 -10.04 -10.64
C LYS A 443 -23.20 -10.77 -9.99
N ILE A 444 -23.06 -12.06 -9.74
CA ILE A 444 -24.09 -12.87 -9.06
C ILE A 444 -23.91 -12.81 -7.54
N ASP A 445 -22.67 -12.81 -7.08
CA ASP A 445 -22.32 -12.74 -5.66
C ASP A 445 -21.30 -11.62 -5.43
N ASP A 446 -21.78 -10.47 -4.98
CA ASP A 446 -20.94 -9.29 -4.65
C ASP A 446 -19.93 -9.58 -3.53
N TYR A 447 -20.14 -10.65 -2.78
CA TYR A 447 -19.28 -11.06 -1.67
C TYR A 447 -18.33 -12.20 -2.03
N VAL A 448 -18.22 -12.58 -3.29
CA VAL A 448 -17.34 -13.70 -3.73
C VAL A 448 -15.89 -13.50 -3.28
N ALA A 449 -15.45 -12.26 -3.14
CA ALA A 449 -14.12 -11.93 -2.63
C ALA A 449 -13.87 -12.39 -1.18
N ARG A 450 -14.91 -12.87 -0.44
CA ARG A 450 -14.72 -13.52 0.87
C ARG A 450 -13.78 -14.73 0.80
N ALA A 451 -13.59 -15.31 -0.39
CA ALA A 451 -12.58 -16.36 -0.63
C ALA A 451 -11.18 -15.95 -0.15
N PHE A 452 -10.81 -14.67 -0.22
CA PHE A 452 -9.50 -14.16 0.18
C PHE A 452 -9.39 -13.87 1.68
N PHE A 453 -10.50 -13.88 2.40
CA PHE A 453 -10.54 -13.69 3.85
C PHE A 453 -10.46 -15.01 4.61
N ALA A 454 -10.55 -16.14 3.89
CA ALA A 454 -10.48 -17.47 4.45
C ALA A 454 -9.05 -18.04 4.40
N GLN A 455 -8.77 -18.99 5.27
CA GLN A 455 -7.58 -19.82 5.16
C GLN A 455 -7.80 -20.96 4.16
N LYS A 456 -9.04 -21.46 4.03
CA LYS A 456 -9.42 -22.52 3.10
C LYS A 456 -10.79 -22.24 2.49
N VAL A 457 -10.90 -22.45 1.19
CA VAL A 457 -12.15 -22.21 0.44
C VAL A 457 -12.76 -23.54 0.04
N ILE A 458 -14.04 -23.72 0.32
CA ILE A 458 -14.84 -24.86 -0.19
C ILE A 458 -15.71 -24.31 -1.32
N ILE A 459 -15.49 -24.79 -2.53
CA ILE A 459 -16.28 -24.41 -3.70
C ILE A 459 -17.35 -25.50 -3.90
N VAL A 460 -18.62 -25.07 -3.86
CA VAL A 460 -19.77 -25.94 -4.09
C VAL A 460 -20.46 -25.59 -5.41
N GLU A 461 -21.22 -26.51 -5.97
CA GLU A 461 -21.80 -26.33 -7.31
C GLU A 461 -22.92 -25.29 -7.33
N GLY A 462 -23.85 -25.33 -6.35
CA GLY A 462 -25.03 -24.49 -6.36
C GLY A 462 -25.61 -24.15 -5.00
N ASP A 463 -26.87 -23.69 -5.02
CA ASP A 463 -27.61 -23.22 -3.83
C ASP A 463 -27.96 -24.39 -2.90
N THR A 464 -28.21 -25.59 -3.43
CA THR A 464 -28.56 -26.78 -2.64
C THR A 464 -27.42 -27.13 -1.69
N GLU A 465 -26.21 -27.30 -2.22
CA GLU A 465 -25.02 -27.61 -1.44
C GLU A 465 -24.71 -26.48 -0.44
N ASP A 466 -24.79 -25.21 -0.85
CA ASP A 466 -24.52 -24.05 0.01
C ASP A 466 -25.45 -24.06 1.25
N ILE A 467 -26.74 -24.34 1.05
CA ILE A 467 -27.71 -24.45 2.15
C ILE A 467 -27.38 -25.62 3.07
N VAL A 468 -27.10 -26.79 2.51
CA VAL A 468 -26.81 -28.01 3.28
C VAL A 468 -25.51 -27.85 4.07
N PHE A 469 -24.46 -27.30 3.47
CA PHE A 469 -23.20 -27.04 4.16
C PHE A 469 -23.35 -26.06 5.30
N LYS A 470 -24.08 -24.95 5.10
CA LYS A 470 -24.35 -23.96 6.16
C LYS A 470 -25.05 -24.58 7.35
N GLN A 471 -26.13 -25.36 7.11
CA GLN A 471 -26.84 -26.03 8.18
C GLN A 471 -25.96 -27.10 8.85
N THR A 472 -25.16 -27.82 8.08
CA THR A 472 -24.23 -28.81 8.62
C THR A 472 -23.24 -28.18 9.59
N ILE A 473 -22.63 -27.03 9.23
CA ILE A 473 -21.68 -26.30 10.09
C ILE A 473 -22.39 -25.82 11.37
N GLU A 474 -23.65 -25.37 11.29
CA GLU A 474 -24.41 -24.92 12.45
C GLU A 474 -24.58 -26.01 13.52
N VAL A 475 -24.69 -27.25 13.12
CA VAL A 475 -24.91 -28.39 14.03
C VAL A 475 -23.66 -29.20 14.35
N MET A 476 -22.49 -28.83 13.82
CA MET A 476 -21.19 -29.45 14.17
C MET A 476 -20.89 -29.33 15.67
N PRO A 477 -20.05 -30.25 16.22
CA PRO A 477 -19.50 -30.09 17.56
C PRO A 477 -18.90 -28.69 17.74
N GLU A 478 -19.18 -28.03 18.87
CA GLU A 478 -18.92 -26.60 19.08
C GLU A 478 -17.45 -26.20 18.88
N ASP A 479 -16.51 -27.06 19.27
CA ASP A 479 -15.06 -26.83 19.06
C ASP A 479 -14.67 -26.89 17.57
N VAL A 480 -15.27 -27.76 16.80
CA VAL A 480 -15.06 -27.86 15.33
C VAL A 480 -15.74 -26.69 14.63
N LYS A 481 -17.02 -26.40 14.99
CA LYS A 481 -17.79 -25.29 14.44
C LYS A 481 -17.03 -23.96 14.54
N LYS A 482 -16.47 -23.64 15.71
CA LYS A 482 -15.69 -22.40 15.92
C LYS A 482 -14.51 -22.30 14.95
N ILE A 483 -13.78 -23.38 14.77
CA ILE A 483 -12.61 -23.38 13.87
C ILE A 483 -13.05 -23.30 12.42
N VAL A 484 -14.04 -24.11 12.01
CA VAL A 484 -14.55 -24.11 10.64
C VAL A 484 -15.11 -22.73 10.27
N SER A 485 -15.95 -22.14 11.12
CA SER A 485 -16.55 -20.81 10.88
C SER A 485 -15.50 -19.69 10.80
N SER A 486 -14.33 -19.85 11.45
CA SER A 486 -13.27 -18.83 11.42
C SER A 486 -12.28 -18.98 10.27
N LYS A 487 -12.08 -20.22 9.78
CA LYS A 487 -11.02 -20.51 8.81
C LYS A 487 -11.52 -20.84 7.41
N TYR A 488 -12.75 -21.33 7.28
CA TYR A 488 -13.29 -21.79 6.02
C TYR A 488 -14.37 -20.86 5.47
N GLN A 489 -14.40 -20.73 4.14
CA GLN A 489 -15.50 -20.07 3.45
C GLN A 489 -16.08 -20.97 2.37
N ILE A 490 -17.41 -21.03 2.32
CA ILE A 490 -18.13 -21.76 1.28
C ILE A 490 -18.50 -20.79 0.19
N ILE A 491 -18.12 -21.09 -1.04
CA ILE A 491 -18.40 -20.27 -2.23
C ILE A 491 -19.19 -21.12 -3.23
N LYS A 492 -20.35 -20.65 -3.64
CA LYS A 492 -21.12 -21.31 -4.71
C LYS A 492 -20.64 -20.85 -6.08
N ALA A 493 -20.47 -21.80 -7.00
CA ALA A 493 -19.94 -21.53 -8.33
C ALA A 493 -21.00 -21.30 -9.41
N THR A 494 -22.29 -21.58 -9.12
CA THR A 494 -23.40 -21.51 -10.09
C THR A 494 -23.23 -22.42 -11.30
N GLY A 495 -22.80 -23.67 -11.03
CA GLY A 495 -22.64 -24.75 -12.00
C GLY A 495 -21.19 -25.10 -12.33
N LYS A 496 -20.97 -26.33 -12.81
CA LYS A 496 -19.65 -26.95 -13.04
C LYS A 496 -18.73 -26.14 -13.96
N ALA A 497 -19.24 -25.59 -15.07
CA ALA A 497 -18.42 -24.83 -15.99
C ALA A 497 -17.86 -23.53 -15.37
N THR A 498 -18.62 -22.89 -14.50
CA THR A 498 -18.18 -21.70 -13.77
C THR A 498 -17.23 -22.08 -12.64
N MET A 499 -17.49 -23.22 -11.99
CA MET A 499 -16.61 -23.81 -10.97
C MET A 499 -15.19 -24.04 -11.53
N ILE A 500 -15.05 -24.65 -12.71
CA ILE A 500 -13.76 -24.87 -13.36
C ILE A 500 -12.98 -23.56 -13.53
N SER A 501 -13.64 -22.53 -14.06
CA SER A 501 -13.02 -21.22 -14.29
C SER A 501 -12.59 -20.56 -13.00
N PHE A 502 -13.41 -20.65 -11.96
CA PHE A 502 -13.12 -20.06 -10.65
C PHE A 502 -12.00 -20.81 -9.91
N VAL A 503 -11.98 -22.14 -10.00
CA VAL A 503 -10.87 -22.99 -9.48
C VAL A 503 -9.55 -22.58 -10.13
N LYS A 504 -9.49 -22.48 -11.47
CA LYS A 504 -8.29 -22.04 -12.19
C LYS A 504 -7.82 -20.67 -11.72
N TYR A 505 -8.74 -19.73 -11.50
CA TYR A 505 -8.42 -18.39 -11.04
C TYR A 505 -7.86 -18.40 -9.61
N LEU A 506 -8.53 -19.05 -8.66
CA LEU A 506 -8.08 -19.14 -7.27
C LEU A 506 -6.74 -19.91 -7.14
N LYS A 507 -6.54 -20.94 -7.95
CA LYS A 507 -5.25 -21.65 -8.01
C LYS A 507 -4.12 -20.77 -8.54
N ALA A 508 -4.37 -19.96 -9.55
CA ALA A 508 -3.37 -19.00 -10.05
C ALA A 508 -2.95 -17.98 -8.97
N LEU A 509 -3.73 -17.86 -7.88
CA LEU A 509 -3.46 -17.05 -6.69
C LEU A 509 -2.90 -17.87 -5.52
N ASN A 510 -2.70 -19.18 -5.67
CA ASN A 510 -2.29 -20.10 -4.60
C ASN A 510 -3.24 -20.12 -3.40
N VAL A 511 -4.55 -19.95 -3.63
CA VAL A 511 -5.55 -20.11 -2.59
C VAL A 511 -5.74 -21.60 -2.28
N ASP A 512 -5.73 -21.97 -0.99
CA ASP A 512 -6.05 -23.34 -0.57
C ASP A 512 -7.55 -23.58 -0.72
N LEU A 513 -7.91 -24.56 -1.56
CA LEU A 513 -9.29 -24.80 -1.92
C LEU A 513 -9.62 -26.30 -1.97
N PHE A 514 -10.89 -26.59 -1.72
CA PHE A 514 -11.50 -27.90 -1.85
C PHE A 514 -12.78 -27.78 -2.68
N VAL A 515 -13.03 -28.73 -3.57
CA VAL A 515 -14.18 -28.70 -4.49
C VAL A 515 -15.17 -29.80 -4.14
N VAL A 516 -16.46 -29.46 -4.09
CA VAL A 516 -17.57 -30.40 -3.89
C VAL A 516 -18.55 -30.23 -5.04
N HIS A 517 -18.86 -31.32 -5.73
CA HIS A 517 -19.82 -31.33 -6.85
C HIS A 517 -20.52 -32.69 -6.99
N ASP A 518 -21.64 -32.70 -7.70
CA ASP A 518 -22.37 -33.92 -8.03
C ASP A 518 -21.70 -34.71 -9.15
N GLU A 519 -21.87 -36.02 -9.18
CA GLU A 519 -21.44 -36.86 -10.29
C GLU A 519 -22.29 -36.64 -11.55
N ASP A 520 -23.60 -36.45 -11.36
CA ASP A 520 -24.61 -36.28 -12.43
C ASP A 520 -24.57 -37.38 -13.51
N ALA A 521 -24.40 -38.65 -13.11
CA ALA A 521 -24.25 -39.77 -14.03
C ALA A 521 -25.40 -39.93 -15.03
N GLY A 522 -26.62 -39.44 -14.66
CA GLY A 522 -27.81 -39.43 -15.51
C GLY A 522 -27.88 -38.28 -16.51
N THR A 523 -26.99 -37.27 -16.44
CA THR A 523 -27.02 -36.04 -17.26
C THR A 523 -25.72 -35.90 -18.06
N ALA A 524 -25.69 -36.42 -19.29
CA ALA A 524 -24.48 -36.49 -20.11
C ALA A 524 -23.71 -35.15 -20.24
N GLY A 525 -24.40 -34.03 -20.35
CA GLY A 525 -23.78 -32.69 -20.44
C GLY A 525 -23.10 -32.25 -19.15
N ALA A 526 -23.59 -32.66 -17.97
CA ALA A 526 -23.01 -32.31 -16.67
C ALA A 526 -21.88 -33.29 -16.30
N ALA A 527 -22.04 -34.57 -16.54
CA ALA A 527 -21.03 -35.61 -16.26
C ALA A 527 -19.71 -35.39 -17.00
N VAL A 528 -19.75 -34.86 -18.23
CA VAL A 528 -18.55 -34.55 -19.03
C VAL A 528 -17.66 -33.51 -18.34
N MET A 529 -18.20 -32.66 -17.46
CA MET A 529 -17.44 -31.63 -16.72
C MET A 529 -16.65 -32.21 -15.53
N ASN A 530 -16.86 -33.46 -15.14
CA ASN A 530 -16.19 -34.03 -13.96
C ASN A 530 -14.68 -34.17 -14.14
N GLU A 531 -14.20 -34.58 -15.32
CA GLU A 531 -12.77 -34.62 -15.63
C GLU A 531 -12.14 -33.23 -15.71
N PRO A 532 -12.69 -32.23 -16.44
CA PRO A 532 -12.20 -30.85 -16.41
C PRO A 532 -12.11 -30.22 -15.02
N ILE A 533 -12.98 -30.60 -14.07
CA ILE A 533 -12.86 -30.15 -12.67
C ILE A 533 -11.59 -30.75 -12.04
N LEU A 534 -11.35 -32.04 -12.25
CA LEU A 534 -10.16 -32.74 -11.73
C LEU A 534 -8.86 -32.19 -12.36
N GLU A 535 -8.87 -31.93 -13.67
CA GLU A 535 -7.75 -31.28 -14.38
C GLU A 535 -7.47 -29.90 -13.81
N ALA A 536 -8.51 -29.11 -13.52
CA ALA A 536 -8.35 -27.79 -12.89
C ALA A 536 -7.72 -27.87 -11.49
N LEU A 537 -7.80 -29.02 -10.82
CA LEU A 537 -7.15 -29.34 -9.55
C LEU A 537 -5.77 -30.01 -9.70
N ASP A 538 -5.14 -29.96 -10.88
CA ASP A 538 -3.88 -30.63 -11.23
C ASP A 538 -3.95 -32.16 -11.09
N ASN A 539 -5.12 -32.75 -11.33
CA ASN A 539 -5.42 -34.16 -11.16
C ASN A 539 -5.23 -34.67 -9.72
N ASP A 540 -5.39 -33.78 -8.72
CA ASP A 540 -5.33 -34.13 -7.31
C ASP A 540 -6.72 -34.49 -6.75
N PRO A 541 -7.05 -35.80 -6.62
CA PRO A 541 -8.35 -36.21 -6.13
C PRO A 541 -8.56 -35.91 -4.64
N SER A 542 -7.48 -35.65 -3.89
CA SER A 542 -7.59 -35.31 -2.46
C SER A 542 -8.20 -33.94 -2.21
N LYS A 543 -8.29 -33.10 -3.24
CA LYS A 543 -8.90 -31.76 -3.19
C LYS A 543 -10.34 -31.73 -3.72
N ARG A 544 -10.92 -32.91 -3.98
CA ARG A 544 -12.25 -33.03 -4.56
C ARG A 544 -13.10 -34.05 -3.80
N LEU A 545 -14.35 -33.68 -3.54
CA LEU A 545 -15.41 -34.63 -3.20
C LEU A 545 -16.42 -34.62 -4.34
N MET A 546 -16.52 -35.72 -5.07
CA MET A 546 -17.58 -35.99 -6.03
C MET A 546 -18.66 -36.84 -5.32
N MET A 547 -19.87 -36.31 -5.20
CA MET A 547 -20.99 -37.00 -4.58
C MET A 547 -21.57 -37.99 -5.56
N HIS A 548 -21.91 -39.16 -5.06
CA HIS A 548 -22.53 -40.18 -5.93
C HIS A 548 -23.91 -39.69 -6.34
N ASN A 549 -24.13 -39.59 -7.65
CA ASN A 549 -25.30 -39.02 -8.28
C ASN A 549 -25.55 -37.55 -7.88
N CYS A 550 -26.12 -37.23 -6.70
CA CYS A 550 -26.40 -35.88 -6.22
C CYS A 550 -26.39 -35.77 -4.68
N VAL A 551 -26.43 -34.55 -4.16
CA VAL A 551 -26.44 -34.29 -2.72
C VAL A 551 -27.66 -34.87 -2.01
N GLU A 552 -28.81 -34.88 -2.67
CA GLU A 552 -30.06 -35.41 -2.13
C GLU A 552 -29.95 -36.91 -1.79
N ASP A 553 -29.30 -37.68 -2.64
CA ASP A 553 -29.06 -39.09 -2.41
C ASP A 553 -28.17 -39.33 -1.17
N GLU A 554 -27.14 -38.49 -0.98
CA GLU A 554 -26.27 -38.56 0.19
C GLU A 554 -27.01 -38.20 1.49
N LEU A 555 -28.06 -37.37 1.38
CA LEU A 555 -28.93 -36.97 2.48
C LEU A 555 -30.06 -37.98 2.74
N GLY A 556 -30.25 -38.96 1.84
CA GLY A 556 -31.22 -40.06 1.99
C GLY A 556 -32.64 -39.72 1.56
N TYR A 557 -32.83 -38.78 0.63
CA TYR A 557 -34.12 -38.47 0.03
C TYR A 557 -34.05 -38.37 -1.48
N GLU A 558 -35.16 -38.61 -2.17
CA GLU A 558 -35.25 -38.57 -3.62
C GLU A 558 -35.07 -37.14 -4.16
N ALA A 559 -34.18 -37.01 -5.17
CA ALA A 559 -33.91 -35.72 -5.81
C ALA A 559 -35.17 -35.17 -6.49
N PRO A 560 -35.62 -33.96 -6.15
CA PRO A 560 -36.82 -33.41 -6.75
C PRO A 560 -36.56 -32.80 -8.14
N ASP A 561 -37.57 -32.83 -9.01
CA ASP A 561 -37.51 -32.24 -10.36
C ASP A 561 -37.41 -30.72 -10.36
N SER A 562 -37.90 -30.07 -9.27
CA SER A 562 -37.91 -28.61 -9.15
C SER A 562 -37.75 -28.17 -7.70
N ASP A 563 -37.39 -26.89 -7.51
CA ASP A 563 -37.22 -26.26 -6.17
C ASP A 563 -36.22 -26.99 -5.27
N LYS A 564 -35.17 -27.56 -5.85
CA LYS A 564 -34.15 -28.31 -5.10
C LYS A 564 -33.65 -27.59 -3.84
N PRO A 565 -33.22 -26.31 -3.89
CA PRO A 565 -32.73 -25.61 -2.69
C PRO A 565 -33.77 -25.49 -1.59
N TYR A 566 -35.05 -25.22 -1.92
CA TYR A 566 -36.12 -25.13 -0.95
C TYR A 566 -36.45 -26.47 -0.27
N LYS A 567 -36.41 -27.56 -1.05
CA LYS A 567 -36.67 -28.89 -0.52
C LYS A 567 -35.51 -29.37 0.36
N ALA A 568 -34.27 -29.08 -0.06
CA ALA A 568 -33.09 -29.31 0.77
C ALA A 568 -33.18 -28.56 2.10
N TYR A 569 -33.53 -27.26 2.06
CA TYR A 569 -33.74 -26.47 3.28
C TYR A 569 -34.80 -27.11 4.20
N LYS A 570 -35.93 -27.53 3.64
CA LYS A 570 -36.96 -28.22 4.44
C LYS A 570 -36.44 -29.50 5.09
N HIS A 571 -35.58 -30.22 4.42
CA HIS A 571 -35.01 -31.46 4.93
C HIS A 571 -34.02 -31.18 6.08
N VAL A 572 -33.11 -30.23 5.91
CA VAL A 572 -32.02 -29.97 6.87
C VAL A 572 -32.39 -29.01 8.00
N LYS A 573 -33.42 -28.18 7.88
CA LYS A 573 -33.79 -27.15 8.87
C LYS A 573 -34.12 -27.71 10.26
N ASN A 574 -34.47 -28.98 10.35
CA ASN A 574 -34.83 -29.65 11.59
C ASN A 574 -33.65 -30.29 12.32
N TRP A 575 -32.45 -30.24 11.74
CA TRP A 575 -31.26 -30.70 12.44
C TRP A 575 -30.94 -29.74 13.59
N MET A 576 -30.93 -30.27 14.80
CA MET A 576 -30.69 -29.50 16.03
C MET A 576 -29.31 -29.83 16.64
N SER A 577 -28.74 -30.98 16.25
CA SER A 577 -27.45 -31.47 16.72
C SER A 577 -26.73 -32.26 15.64
N TRP A 578 -25.44 -32.52 15.86
CA TRP A 578 -24.65 -33.38 14.95
C TRP A 578 -25.27 -34.78 14.79
N ASP A 579 -25.99 -35.29 15.81
CA ASP A 579 -26.58 -36.62 15.75
C ASP A 579 -27.71 -36.73 14.72
N ASP A 580 -28.40 -35.63 14.44
CA ASP A 580 -29.49 -35.56 13.45
C ASP A 580 -29.00 -35.67 11.99
N VAL A 581 -27.69 -35.49 11.76
CA VAL A 581 -27.08 -35.50 10.43
C VAL A 581 -27.00 -36.93 9.93
N PRO A 582 -27.43 -37.25 8.69
CA PRO A 582 -27.33 -38.59 8.11
C PRO A 582 -25.90 -39.16 8.10
N ALA A 583 -25.75 -40.45 8.38
CA ALA A 583 -24.44 -41.08 8.49
C ALA A 583 -23.58 -40.96 7.20
N ASN A 584 -24.22 -41.08 6.03
CA ASN A 584 -23.53 -40.90 4.75
C ASN A 584 -22.98 -39.48 4.63
N TRP A 585 -23.77 -38.47 4.97
CA TRP A 585 -23.33 -37.06 4.94
C TRP A 585 -22.22 -36.79 5.97
N LYS A 586 -22.31 -37.33 7.19
CA LYS A 586 -21.21 -37.27 8.18
C LYS A 586 -19.91 -37.81 7.59
N ASN A 587 -19.93 -38.91 6.91
CA ASN A 587 -18.73 -39.50 6.29
C ASN A 587 -18.16 -38.60 5.19
N LYS A 588 -19.01 -37.90 4.42
CA LYS A 588 -18.55 -36.92 3.42
C LYS A 588 -17.90 -35.70 4.10
N MET A 589 -18.48 -35.24 5.20
CA MET A 589 -17.92 -34.12 5.97
C MET A 589 -16.58 -34.44 6.61
N LYS A 590 -16.32 -35.68 7.01
CA LYS A 590 -14.98 -36.14 7.44
C LYS A 590 -13.92 -36.05 6.34
N VAL A 591 -14.32 -36.17 5.08
CA VAL A 591 -13.42 -36.00 3.94
C VAL A 591 -13.14 -34.50 3.70
N VAL A 592 -14.20 -33.69 3.66
CA VAL A 592 -14.08 -32.22 3.43
C VAL A 592 -13.30 -31.53 4.55
N PHE A 593 -13.58 -31.91 5.80
CA PHE A 593 -12.93 -31.37 7.00
C PHE A 593 -11.96 -32.39 7.61
N SER A 594 -11.09 -32.95 6.78
CA SER A 594 -10.17 -34.05 7.15
C SER A 594 -9.32 -33.76 8.40
N GLU A 595 -8.97 -32.50 8.64
CA GLU A 595 -8.24 -32.06 9.83
C GLU A 595 -9.00 -32.38 11.14
N PHE A 596 -10.35 -32.46 11.07
CA PHE A 596 -11.24 -32.68 12.20
C PHE A 596 -11.98 -34.02 12.13
N ALA A 597 -11.60 -34.93 11.20
CA ALA A 597 -12.31 -36.20 10.98
C ALA A 597 -12.46 -37.05 12.25
N HIS A 598 -11.53 -36.94 13.20
CA HIS A 598 -11.55 -37.63 14.49
C HIS A 598 -12.55 -37.05 15.51
N LYS A 599 -13.06 -35.83 15.25
CA LYS A 599 -14.05 -35.13 16.10
C LYS A 599 -15.45 -35.11 15.46
N LEU A 600 -15.54 -35.37 14.17
CA LEU A 600 -16.77 -35.51 13.39
C LEU A 600 -17.13 -37.00 13.24
#